data_6385ee2a0cd8162332e4cd40bbd63922
#
_entry.id   6385ee2a0cd8162332e4cd40bbd63922
#
_cell.length_a   1.000
_cell.length_b   1.000
_cell.length_c   1.000
_cell.angle_alpha   90.00
_cell.angle_beta   90.00
_cell.angle_gamma   90.00
#
_symmetry.space_group_name_H-M   'P 1'
#
loop_
_entity.id
_entity.type
_entity.pdbx_description
1 polymer ?
#
loop_
_entity_poly.entity_id
_entity_poly.type
_entity_poly.pdbx_seq_one_letter_code
_entity_poly.pdbx_strand_id
1 'polypeptide(L)'
;MYPIVSVRSSGSHLWDIDGNDYVDITNGFGMILFGHNPPFIHEAVQTQLEVGYEIGPQTSLAGEVSRLLCDMVGMERAAFCSTGSEAVMAAIRVARTVSGRDKIVMFTGAYHGIFDEVLVRPAVGGDGRAMPIAPGIPAAMIDNVVVLDYGAPESLATIRSLAGQLAAVLVEPVQSRRPELQPREFLKDLRKVTADSDTALIFDEVVTGFRVHPGGAQALFGVRADIATYGKVIGGGLPIGMVAGSAKYLDALDGGGWQFGDDSGPEAGVTFFAGTFVRHPLALAAARAVLQHLKDQGPELQRGLNLRTTAFVGRLHQCIAECGAPVQVNHFSSWFCIIFPHDLPLASIFFAAMREKGVHIWEGRPCFLTLAHSDADLDRVVDAFHATLGEMQAAGFLPKSAVTPRKGRDASGREAWFVPDPERPGKYLQVDEVVDANV
;
A
#
# COMPACT_ATOMS: atom_id res chain seq x y z
N MET A 1 -8.06 -20.87 -1.86
CA MET A 1 -6.95 -21.21 -0.92
C MET A 1 -7.52 -21.35 0.48
N TYR A 2 -7.19 -22.43 1.22
CA TYR A 2 -7.66 -22.61 2.59
C TYR A 2 -6.97 -21.64 3.55
N PRO A 3 -7.71 -21.04 4.51
CA PRO A 3 -7.11 -20.18 5.53
C PRO A 3 -6.19 -20.99 6.44
N ILE A 4 -5.10 -20.36 6.91
CA ILE A 4 -4.30 -20.88 8.02
C ILE A 4 -5.02 -20.52 9.32
N VAL A 5 -5.24 -21.48 10.20
CA VAL A 5 -5.77 -21.24 11.55
C VAL A 5 -4.60 -21.07 12.50
N SER A 6 -4.17 -19.82 12.67
CA SER A 6 -3.00 -19.48 13.47
C SER A 6 -3.32 -19.55 14.97
N VAL A 7 -2.42 -20.12 15.75
CA VAL A 7 -2.48 -20.20 17.22
C VAL A 7 -1.39 -19.36 17.91
N ARG A 8 -0.34 -19.00 17.21
CA ARG A 8 0.77 -18.19 17.72
C ARG A 8 1.44 -17.42 16.59
N SER A 9 1.96 -16.24 16.90
CA SER A 9 2.85 -15.46 16.01
C SER A 9 3.94 -14.78 16.82
N SER A 10 5.16 -14.67 16.26
CA SER A 10 6.28 -13.96 16.88
C SER A 10 7.34 -13.65 15.83
N GLY A 11 7.91 -12.47 15.85
CA GLY A 11 8.91 -12.06 14.86
C GLY A 11 8.37 -12.12 13.44
N SER A 12 9.05 -12.86 12.56
CA SER A 12 8.66 -13.11 11.17
C SER A 12 7.79 -14.35 10.98
N HIS A 13 7.42 -15.05 12.05
CA HIS A 13 6.78 -16.36 12.00
C HIS A 13 5.36 -16.35 12.54
N LEU A 14 4.57 -17.29 12.02
CA LEU A 14 3.29 -17.72 12.60
C LEU A 14 3.21 -19.26 12.62
N TRP A 15 2.47 -19.79 13.57
CA TRP A 15 2.23 -21.23 13.74
C TRP A 15 0.74 -21.52 13.68
N ASP A 16 0.39 -22.56 12.95
CA ASP A 16 -0.99 -23.00 12.83
C ASP A 16 -1.39 -24.02 13.91
N ILE A 17 -2.66 -24.41 13.89
CA ILE A 17 -3.24 -25.37 14.84
C ILE A 17 -2.63 -26.77 14.74
N ASP A 18 -2.07 -27.11 13.59
CA ASP A 18 -1.41 -28.41 13.34
C ASP A 18 0.09 -28.38 13.72
N GLY A 19 0.58 -27.24 14.18
CA GLY A 19 1.97 -27.04 14.63
C GLY A 19 2.93 -26.70 13.49
N ASN A 20 2.45 -26.42 12.29
CA ASN A 20 3.31 -26.01 11.19
C ASN A 20 3.84 -24.59 11.44
N ASP A 21 5.09 -24.37 11.07
CA ASP A 21 5.82 -23.11 11.16
C ASP A 21 5.94 -22.44 9.79
N TYR A 22 5.51 -21.18 9.70
CA TYR A 22 5.53 -20.41 8.45
C TYR A 22 6.31 -19.11 8.64
N VAL A 23 7.19 -18.80 7.68
CA VAL A 23 7.69 -17.44 7.48
C VAL A 23 6.57 -16.63 6.86
N ASP A 24 6.13 -15.57 7.56
CA ASP A 24 5.01 -14.73 7.10
C ASP A 24 5.49 -13.58 6.21
N ILE A 25 5.25 -13.67 4.91
CA ILE A 25 5.48 -12.58 3.96
C ILE A 25 4.18 -11.83 3.58
N THR A 26 3.03 -12.19 4.17
CA THR A 26 1.78 -11.45 4.03
C THR A 26 1.72 -10.27 5.00
N ASN A 27 2.20 -10.47 6.23
CA ASN A 27 2.37 -9.45 7.27
C ASN A 27 1.14 -8.53 7.45
N GLY A 28 -0.06 -9.15 7.52
CA GLY A 28 -1.31 -8.43 7.71
C GLY A 28 -1.59 -7.40 6.61
N PHE A 29 -1.22 -7.72 5.36
CA PHE A 29 -1.33 -6.81 4.21
C PHE A 29 -0.59 -5.48 4.40
N GLY A 30 0.59 -5.54 5.01
CA GLY A 30 1.48 -4.40 5.22
C GLY A 30 1.29 -3.67 6.55
N MET A 31 0.47 -4.19 7.45
CA MET A 31 0.32 -3.64 8.79
C MET A 31 1.57 -3.89 9.65
N ILE A 32 2.17 -5.08 9.54
CA ILE A 32 3.31 -5.48 10.34
C ILE A 32 4.59 -4.96 9.70
N LEU A 33 5.30 -4.08 10.42
CA LEU A 33 6.60 -3.54 10.03
C LEU A 33 7.73 -4.09 10.92
N PHE A 34 7.46 -4.27 12.21
CA PHE A 34 8.43 -4.66 13.23
C PHE A 34 8.45 -6.17 13.52
N GLY A 35 7.66 -6.95 12.78
CA GLY A 35 7.34 -8.33 13.06
C GLY A 35 6.15 -8.49 14.00
N HIS A 36 5.74 -9.73 14.21
CA HIS A 36 4.67 -10.08 15.12
C HIS A 36 5.10 -9.89 16.56
N ASN A 37 4.23 -9.29 17.38
CA ASN A 37 4.40 -9.13 18.81
C ASN A 37 5.75 -8.52 19.22
N PRO A 38 6.16 -7.36 18.66
CA PRO A 38 7.43 -6.75 19.02
C PRO A 38 7.40 -6.24 20.47
N PRO A 39 8.49 -6.43 21.26
CA PRO A 39 8.50 -6.18 22.70
C PRO A 39 8.03 -4.78 23.10
N PHE A 40 8.46 -3.74 22.39
CA PHE A 40 8.15 -2.35 22.75
C PHE A 40 6.65 -2.01 22.58
N ILE A 41 5.96 -2.62 21.61
CA ILE A 41 4.51 -2.47 21.41
C ILE A 41 3.77 -3.30 22.47
N HIS A 42 4.21 -4.52 22.71
CA HIS A 42 3.64 -5.39 23.75
C HIS A 42 3.66 -4.71 25.11
N GLU A 43 4.81 -4.17 25.50
CA GLU A 43 5.00 -3.45 26.77
C GLU A 43 4.08 -2.22 26.88
N ALA A 44 3.97 -1.42 25.81
CA ALA A 44 3.10 -0.25 25.79
C ALA A 44 1.62 -0.62 25.97
N VAL A 45 1.17 -1.70 25.32
CA VAL A 45 -0.21 -2.20 25.43
C VAL A 45 -0.45 -2.80 26.82
N GLN A 46 0.49 -3.56 27.35
CA GLN A 46 0.40 -4.14 28.70
C GLN A 46 0.32 -3.05 29.77
N THR A 47 1.18 -2.04 29.70
CA THR A 47 1.13 -0.88 30.61
C THR A 47 -0.23 -0.18 30.55
N GLN A 48 -0.80 -0.01 29.36
CA GLN A 48 -2.12 0.60 29.22
C GLN A 48 -3.24 -0.28 29.78
N LEU A 49 -3.12 -1.61 29.68
CA LEU A 49 -4.08 -2.54 30.31
C LEU A 49 -4.09 -2.41 31.84
N GLU A 50 -2.92 -2.18 32.46
CA GLU A 50 -2.80 -2.01 33.93
C GLU A 50 -3.47 -0.74 34.44
N VAL A 51 -3.47 0.34 33.66
CA VAL A 51 -4.11 1.61 34.06
C VAL A 51 -5.58 1.71 33.61
N GLY A 52 -6.05 0.81 32.75
CA GLY A 52 -7.39 0.77 32.23
C GLY A 52 -7.55 1.36 30.82
N TYR A 53 -8.76 1.22 30.25
CA TYR A 53 -9.09 1.71 28.90
C TYR A 53 -10.56 2.12 28.83
N GLU A 54 -10.88 3.31 29.31
CA GLU A 54 -12.23 3.84 29.20
C GLU A 54 -12.55 4.25 27.77
N ILE A 55 -13.78 3.96 27.36
CA ILE A 55 -14.34 4.39 26.08
C ILE A 55 -15.30 5.56 26.33
N GLY A 56 -15.07 6.66 25.61
CA GLY A 56 -15.86 7.90 25.72
C GLY A 56 -15.05 9.09 26.19
N PRO A 57 -14.52 9.13 27.42
CA PRO A 57 -13.59 10.18 27.85
C PRO A 57 -12.33 10.21 26.95
N GLN A 58 -11.74 11.41 26.84
CA GLN A 58 -10.48 11.53 26.11
C GLN A 58 -9.29 11.23 27.03
N THR A 59 -8.34 10.46 26.51
CA THR A 59 -7.04 10.22 27.14
C THR A 59 -6.00 11.22 26.62
N SER A 60 -4.98 11.55 27.43
CA SER A 60 -3.83 12.37 27.00
C SER A 60 -3.10 11.79 25.78
N LEU A 61 -3.15 10.47 25.60
CA LEU A 61 -2.56 9.77 24.46
C LEU A 61 -3.07 10.31 23.12
N ALA A 62 -4.33 10.77 23.06
CA ALA A 62 -4.87 11.32 21.81
C ALA A 62 -4.08 12.57 21.36
N GLY A 63 -3.80 13.50 22.27
CA GLY A 63 -2.99 14.68 21.96
C GLY A 63 -1.53 14.34 21.65
N GLU A 64 -0.94 13.36 22.36
CA GLU A 64 0.44 12.91 22.11
C GLU A 64 0.59 12.27 20.73
N VAL A 65 -0.30 11.34 20.37
CA VAL A 65 -0.27 10.64 19.06
C VAL A 65 -0.54 11.63 17.92
N SER A 66 -1.52 12.54 18.06
CA SER A 66 -1.80 13.56 17.04
C SER A 66 -0.57 14.44 16.81
N ARG A 67 0.11 14.90 17.86
CA ARG A 67 1.31 15.72 17.74
C ARG A 67 2.45 14.97 17.07
N LEU A 68 2.73 13.72 17.51
CA LEU A 68 3.77 12.88 16.90
C LEU A 68 3.51 12.67 15.41
N LEU A 69 2.29 12.33 15.03
CA LEU A 69 1.93 12.16 13.63
C LEU A 69 2.14 13.46 12.85
N CYS A 70 1.55 14.57 13.31
CA CYS A 70 1.64 15.86 12.63
C CYS A 70 3.09 16.33 12.45
N ASP A 71 3.92 16.19 13.49
CA ASP A 71 5.36 16.52 13.44
C ASP A 71 6.09 15.70 12.37
N MET A 72 5.82 14.39 12.30
CA MET A 72 6.52 13.48 11.38
C MET A 72 6.11 13.68 9.92
N VAL A 73 4.85 13.97 9.66
CA VAL A 73 4.31 14.09 8.28
C VAL A 73 4.15 15.54 7.82
N GLY A 74 4.43 16.51 8.69
CA GLY A 74 4.34 17.95 8.38
C GLY A 74 2.91 18.44 8.17
N MET A 75 1.91 17.86 8.82
CA MET A 75 0.51 18.29 8.79
C MET A 75 0.14 19.14 10.00
N GLU A 76 -0.95 19.91 9.92
CA GLU A 76 -1.35 20.87 10.96
C GLU A 76 -2.34 20.28 11.96
N ARG A 77 -3.19 19.37 11.51
CA ARG A 77 -4.28 18.76 12.25
C ARG A 77 -4.33 17.26 12.01
N ALA A 78 -4.80 16.50 13.00
CA ALA A 78 -5.09 15.07 12.84
C ALA A 78 -6.32 14.67 13.68
N ALA A 79 -7.07 13.69 13.16
CA ALA A 79 -8.20 13.08 13.83
C ALA A 79 -8.16 11.56 13.70
N PHE A 80 -8.85 10.85 14.59
CA PHE A 80 -8.79 9.39 14.72
C PHE A 80 -10.02 8.71 14.13
N CYS A 81 -9.78 7.58 13.51
CA CYS A 81 -10.76 6.61 13.05
C CYS A 81 -10.37 5.22 13.58
N SER A 82 -11.25 4.23 13.46
CA SER A 82 -10.93 2.85 13.86
C SER A 82 -10.22 2.07 12.73
N THR A 83 -10.39 2.50 11.47
CA THR A 83 -9.83 1.83 10.28
C THR A 83 -9.35 2.83 9.23
N GLY A 84 -8.48 2.36 8.30
CA GLY A 84 -8.09 3.15 7.14
C GLY A 84 -9.28 3.48 6.22
N SER A 85 -10.27 2.59 6.09
CA SER A 85 -11.49 2.85 5.31
C SER A 85 -12.29 4.02 5.87
N GLU A 86 -12.44 4.09 7.20
CA GLU A 86 -13.10 5.23 7.86
C GLU A 86 -12.30 6.51 7.68
N ALA A 87 -10.97 6.45 7.73
CA ALA A 87 -10.12 7.60 7.51
C ALA A 87 -10.28 8.17 6.09
N VAL A 88 -10.32 7.31 5.06
CA VAL A 88 -10.57 7.74 3.67
C VAL A 88 -11.98 8.32 3.52
N MET A 89 -12.99 7.66 4.10
CA MET A 89 -14.37 8.18 4.08
C MET A 89 -14.48 9.56 4.74
N ALA A 90 -13.79 9.75 5.86
CA ALA A 90 -13.74 11.06 6.54
C ALA A 90 -13.02 12.11 5.68
N ALA A 91 -11.90 11.77 5.05
CA ALA A 91 -11.16 12.68 4.18
C ALA A 91 -12.01 13.18 3.00
N ILE A 92 -12.74 12.28 2.33
CA ILE A 92 -13.65 12.63 1.24
C ILE A 92 -14.77 13.56 1.75
N ARG A 93 -15.38 13.22 2.89
CA ARG A 93 -16.47 14.00 3.49
C ARG A 93 -16.01 15.42 3.85
N VAL A 94 -14.84 15.55 4.46
CA VAL A 94 -14.22 16.83 4.78
C VAL A 94 -13.97 17.66 3.52
N ALA A 95 -13.38 17.05 2.48
CA ALA A 95 -13.14 17.73 1.22
C ALA A 95 -14.43 18.27 0.58
N ARG A 96 -15.52 17.49 0.62
CA ARG A 96 -16.85 17.92 0.16
C ARG A 96 -17.43 19.04 1.00
N THR A 97 -17.32 18.95 2.31
CA THR A 97 -17.83 19.99 3.23
C THR A 97 -17.16 21.33 2.98
N VAL A 98 -15.84 21.33 2.82
CA VAL A 98 -15.07 22.57 2.64
C VAL A 98 -15.24 23.15 1.23
N SER A 99 -15.29 22.31 0.21
CA SER A 99 -15.40 22.77 -1.18
C SER A 99 -16.84 23.06 -1.63
N GLY A 100 -17.85 22.49 -0.98
CA GLY A 100 -19.24 22.51 -1.44
C GLY A 100 -19.46 21.75 -2.76
N ARG A 101 -18.55 20.87 -3.16
CA ARG A 101 -18.58 20.10 -4.39
C ARG A 101 -18.74 18.61 -4.09
N ASP A 102 -19.29 17.82 -5.02
CA ASP A 102 -19.62 16.42 -4.79
C ASP A 102 -18.65 15.45 -5.43
N LYS A 103 -18.09 15.78 -6.60
CA LYS A 103 -17.31 14.84 -7.40
C LYS A 103 -15.93 14.59 -6.83
N ILE A 104 -15.49 13.34 -6.94
CA ILE A 104 -14.12 12.91 -6.64
C ILE A 104 -13.52 12.16 -7.83
N VAL A 105 -12.21 12.28 -7.98
CA VAL A 105 -11.42 11.46 -8.92
C VAL A 105 -10.68 10.40 -8.12
N MET A 106 -10.67 9.17 -8.65
CA MET A 106 -9.84 8.05 -8.21
C MET A 106 -9.11 7.46 -9.42
N PHE A 107 -8.15 6.57 -9.17
CA PHE A 107 -7.35 5.98 -10.23
C PHE A 107 -7.53 4.46 -10.33
N THR A 108 -7.55 3.96 -11.57
CA THR A 108 -7.64 2.52 -11.89
C THR A 108 -6.59 1.72 -11.11
N GLY A 109 -7.03 0.65 -10.47
CA GLY A 109 -6.16 -0.27 -9.72
C GLY A 109 -5.87 0.13 -8.27
N ALA A 110 -6.26 1.33 -7.83
CA ALA A 110 -6.15 1.75 -6.43
C ALA A 110 -7.11 0.98 -5.51
N TYR A 111 -6.76 0.92 -4.22
CA TYR A 111 -7.60 0.36 -3.17
C TYR A 111 -7.71 1.34 -2.01
N HIS A 112 -8.92 1.81 -1.74
CA HIS A 112 -9.20 2.87 -0.76
C HIS A 112 -10.15 2.45 0.37
N GLY A 113 -10.31 1.16 0.59
CA GLY A 113 -11.16 0.62 1.64
C GLY A 113 -12.39 -0.11 1.11
N ILE A 114 -13.40 -0.29 1.99
CA ILE A 114 -14.51 -1.23 1.78
C ILE A 114 -15.89 -0.56 1.73
N PHE A 115 -15.98 0.78 1.74
CA PHE A 115 -17.26 1.46 1.59
C PHE A 115 -17.63 1.63 0.10
N ASP A 116 -18.91 1.63 -0.19
CA ASP A 116 -19.46 1.47 -1.54
C ASP A 116 -18.89 2.45 -2.57
N GLU A 117 -18.71 3.70 -2.18
CA GLU A 117 -18.27 4.78 -3.08
C GLU A 117 -16.87 4.55 -3.68
N VAL A 118 -15.98 3.84 -3.00
CA VAL A 118 -14.61 3.56 -3.49
C VAL A 118 -14.45 2.18 -4.11
N LEU A 119 -15.50 1.36 -4.10
CA LEU A 119 -15.52 0.03 -4.70
C LEU A 119 -15.93 0.11 -6.18
N VAL A 120 -15.10 0.78 -6.96
CA VAL A 120 -15.38 1.12 -8.37
C VAL A 120 -14.27 0.67 -9.32
N ARG A 121 -14.64 0.54 -10.58
CA ARG A 121 -13.74 0.36 -11.73
C ARG A 121 -14.16 1.30 -12.86
N PRO A 122 -13.29 1.57 -13.85
CA PRO A 122 -13.69 2.35 -15.02
C PRO A 122 -14.78 1.63 -15.81
N ALA A 123 -15.75 2.39 -16.32
CA ALA A 123 -16.72 1.88 -17.28
C ALA A 123 -16.06 1.59 -18.63
N VAL A 124 -16.67 0.67 -19.40
CA VAL A 124 -16.24 0.42 -20.77
C VAL A 124 -16.57 1.66 -21.60
N GLY A 125 -15.57 2.22 -22.31
CA GLY A 125 -15.76 3.42 -23.14
C GLY A 125 -14.79 4.56 -22.84
N GLY A 126 -14.04 4.51 -21.73
CA GLY A 126 -12.93 5.46 -21.48
C GLY A 126 -13.36 6.90 -21.15
N ASP A 127 -14.62 7.14 -20.79
CA ASP A 127 -15.18 8.47 -20.48
C ASP A 127 -15.04 8.88 -19.00
N GLY A 128 -14.30 8.09 -18.22
CA GLY A 128 -14.07 8.34 -16.79
C GLY A 128 -15.23 7.94 -15.87
N ARG A 129 -16.35 7.44 -16.39
CA ARG A 129 -17.47 6.98 -15.56
C ARG A 129 -17.06 5.76 -14.72
N ALA A 130 -17.59 5.72 -13.50
CA ALA A 130 -17.41 4.59 -12.60
C ALA A 130 -18.45 3.49 -12.84
N MET A 131 -18.03 2.24 -12.58
CA MET A 131 -18.93 1.09 -12.44
C MET A 131 -18.62 0.37 -11.12
N PRO A 132 -19.63 -0.23 -10.46
CA PRO A 132 -19.39 -1.05 -9.28
C PRO A 132 -18.45 -2.23 -9.58
N ILE A 133 -17.57 -2.58 -8.64
CA ILE A 133 -16.71 -3.76 -8.78
C ILE A 133 -17.40 -5.07 -8.38
N ALA A 134 -18.52 -4.99 -7.66
CA ALA A 134 -19.25 -6.14 -7.13
C ALA A 134 -20.76 -5.89 -7.10
N PRO A 135 -21.59 -6.97 -7.12
CA PRO A 135 -23.01 -6.87 -6.82
C PRO A 135 -23.27 -6.29 -5.41
N GLY A 136 -24.39 -5.59 -5.25
CA GLY A 136 -24.81 -5.00 -3.98
C GLY A 136 -24.40 -3.54 -3.80
N ILE A 137 -23.56 -3.00 -4.67
CA ILE A 137 -23.18 -1.58 -4.65
C ILE A 137 -24.19 -0.82 -5.55
N PRO A 138 -25.04 0.08 -4.99
CA PRO A 138 -25.98 0.85 -5.79
C PRO A 138 -25.28 1.83 -6.74
N ALA A 139 -25.76 1.94 -7.97
CA ALA A 139 -25.17 2.87 -8.96
C ALA A 139 -25.17 4.31 -8.45
N ALA A 140 -26.22 4.74 -7.76
CA ALA A 140 -26.31 6.09 -7.18
C ALA A 140 -25.20 6.42 -6.17
N MET A 141 -24.60 5.42 -5.52
CA MET A 141 -23.48 5.65 -4.57
C MET A 141 -22.18 6.05 -5.28
N ILE A 142 -22.08 5.80 -6.57
CA ILE A 142 -20.87 6.03 -7.35
C ILE A 142 -21.01 7.08 -8.45
N ASP A 143 -22.18 7.72 -8.60
CA ASP A 143 -22.47 8.71 -9.65
C ASP A 143 -21.52 9.92 -9.63
N ASN A 144 -20.98 10.25 -8.46
CA ASN A 144 -20.03 11.33 -8.26
C ASN A 144 -18.56 10.90 -8.28
N VAL A 145 -18.29 9.66 -8.72
CA VAL A 145 -16.91 9.13 -8.80
C VAL A 145 -16.45 9.07 -10.25
N VAL A 146 -15.30 9.65 -10.51
CA VAL A 146 -14.61 9.60 -11.82
C VAL A 146 -13.38 8.72 -11.68
N VAL A 147 -13.24 7.69 -12.52
CA VAL A 147 -12.12 6.74 -12.46
C VAL A 147 -11.23 6.96 -13.68
N LEU A 148 -9.98 7.31 -13.45
CA LEU A 148 -9.00 7.66 -14.49
C LEU A 148 -7.77 6.74 -14.43
N ASP A 149 -6.96 6.74 -15.48
CA ASP A 149 -5.72 5.98 -15.51
C ASP A 149 -4.60 6.70 -14.75
N TYR A 150 -3.95 5.98 -13.84
CA TYR A 150 -2.91 6.54 -12.99
C TYR A 150 -1.62 6.79 -13.78
N GLY A 151 -1.13 8.02 -13.73
CA GLY A 151 0.10 8.43 -14.44
C GLY A 151 -0.12 8.85 -15.89
N ALA A 152 -1.33 8.74 -16.44
CA ALA A 152 -1.61 9.13 -17.82
C ALA A 152 -1.78 10.66 -17.97
N PRO A 153 -1.14 11.30 -18.94
CA PRO A 153 -1.30 12.74 -19.20
C PRO A 153 -2.75 13.17 -19.47
N GLU A 154 -3.54 12.30 -20.11
CA GLU A 154 -4.95 12.51 -20.42
C GLU A 154 -5.80 12.65 -19.15
N SER A 155 -5.38 11.95 -18.08
CA SER A 155 -6.02 12.05 -16.76
C SER A 155 -5.85 13.43 -16.16
N LEU A 156 -4.69 14.08 -16.30
CA LEU A 156 -4.48 15.47 -15.88
C LEU A 156 -5.35 16.45 -16.66
N ALA A 157 -5.51 16.23 -17.97
CA ALA A 157 -6.38 17.06 -18.82
C ALA A 157 -7.84 16.94 -18.38
N THR A 158 -8.30 15.72 -18.09
CA THR A 158 -9.66 15.47 -17.59
C THR A 158 -9.87 16.14 -16.23
N ILE A 159 -8.92 16.01 -15.28
CA ILE A 159 -8.99 16.67 -13.97
C ILE A 159 -9.09 18.19 -14.11
N ARG A 160 -8.31 18.81 -15.01
CA ARG A 160 -8.41 20.25 -15.29
C ARG A 160 -9.79 20.64 -15.82
N SER A 161 -10.37 19.84 -16.70
CA SER A 161 -11.70 20.13 -17.28
C SER A 161 -12.82 20.03 -16.24
N LEU A 162 -12.66 19.20 -15.22
CA LEU A 162 -13.63 18.99 -14.14
C LEU A 162 -13.36 19.88 -12.91
N ALA A 163 -12.31 20.66 -12.89
CA ALA A 163 -11.78 21.35 -11.72
C ALA A 163 -12.84 22.07 -10.85
N GLY A 164 -13.78 22.78 -11.50
CA GLY A 164 -14.88 23.48 -10.81
C GLY A 164 -15.94 22.58 -10.16
N GLN A 165 -15.90 21.27 -10.40
CA GLN A 165 -16.85 20.29 -9.89
C GLN A 165 -16.23 19.32 -8.87
N LEU A 166 -14.89 19.28 -8.79
CA LEU A 166 -14.16 18.32 -7.96
C LEU A 166 -14.02 18.80 -6.53
N ALA A 167 -14.49 18.00 -5.59
CA ALA A 167 -14.17 18.15 -4.17
C ALA A 167 -12.73 17.67 -3.90
N ALA A 168 -12.35 16.53 -4.49
CA ALA A 168 -11.06 15.94 -4.25
C ALA A 168 -10.54 15.09 -5.43
N VAL A 169 -9.22 14.92 -5.46
CA VAL A 169 -8.55 13.82 -6.15
C VAL A 169 -7.92 12.93 -5.10
N LEU A 170 -8.35 11.66 -5.04
CA LEU A 170 -7.89 10.64 -4.10
C LEU A 170 -6.84 9.76 -4.77
N VAL A 171 -5.68 9.65 -4.16
CA VAL A 171 -4.51 8.97 -4.72
C VAL A 171 -3.86 8.04 -3.71
N GLU A 172 -3.63 6.81 -4.07
CA GLU A 172 -2.62 5.93 -3.46
C GLU A 172 -1.27 6.25 -4.15
N PRO A 173 -0.31 6.95 -3.51
CA PRO A 173 0.87 7.50 -4.21
C PRO A 173 1.72 6.47 -4.93
N VAL A 174 1.80 5.27 -4.35
CA VAL A 174 2.23 4.05 -5.03
C VAL A 174 1.18 2.99 -4.71
N GLN A 175 0.49 2.54 -5.75
CA GLN A 175 -0.56 1.55 -5.60
C GLN A 175 0.02 0.25 -5.05
N SER A 176 -0.54 -0.25 -3.96
CA SER A 176 -0.03 -1.44 -3.25
C SER A 176 0.04 -2.68 -4.15
N ARG A 177 -0.86 -2.78 -5.13
CA ARG A 177 -0.90 -3.89 -6.11
C ARG A 177 -0.08 -3.65 -7.37
N ARG A 178 0.45 -2.44 -7.55
CA ARG A 178 1.26 -2.03 -8.72
C ARG A 178 2.50 -1.26 -8.28
N PRO A 179 3.39 -1.90 -7.52
CA PRO A 179 4.59 -1.24 -6.96
C PRO A 179 5.54 -0.70 -8.02
N GLU A 180 5.48 -1.20 -9.25
CA GLU A 180 6.26 -0.73 -10.40
C GLU A 180 5.81 0.67 -10.87
N LEU A 181 4.56 1.07 -10.60
CA LEU A 181 4.01 2.33 -11.08
C LEU A 181 4.27 3.46 -10.07
N GLN A 182 5.27 4.27 -10.35
CA GLN A 182 5.72 5.37 -9.51
C GLN A 182 5.77 6.70 -10.31
N PRO A 183 4.63 7.28 -10.69
CA PRO A 183 4.58 8.42 -11.61
C PRO A 183 4.86 9.75 -10.89
N ARG A 184 6.11 9.97 -10.47
CA ARG A 184 6.52 11.12 -9.64
C ARG A 184 6.20 12.47 -10.28
N GLU A 185 6.46 12.62 -11.58
CA GLU A 185 6.19 13.88 -12.29
C GLU A 185 4.69 14.11 -12.42
N PHE A 186 3.91 13.07 -12.70
CA PHE A 186 2.46 13.14 -12.68
C PHE A 186 1.92 13.63 -11.32
N LEU A 187 2.45 13.13 -10.21
CA LEU A 187 2.03 13.58 -8.87
C LEU A 187 2.37 15.05 -8.61
N LYS A 188 3.52 15.53 -9.09
CA LYS A 188 3.88 16.96 -9.00
C LYS A 188 2.94 17.83 -9.83
N ASP A 189 2.61 17.39 -11.05
CA ASP A 189 1.69 18.11 -11.91
C ASP A 189 0.24 18.03 -11.39
N LEU A 190 -0.16 16.91 -10.84
CA LEU A 190 -1.44 16.75 -10.15
C LEU A 190 -1.56 17.74 -8.98
N ARG A 191 -0.49 17.89 -8.16
CA ARG A 191 -0.47 18.88 -7.08
C ARG A 191 -0.70 20.30 -7.59
N LYS A 192 -0.09 20.68 -8.72
CA LYS A 192 -0.32 22.00 -9.32
C LYS A 192 -1.77 22.18 -9.76
N VAL A 193 -2.29 21.19 -10.50
CA VAL A 193 -3.68 21.24 -11.01
C VAL A 193 -4.69 21.34 -9.87
N THR A 194 -4.50 20.59 -8.80
CA THR A 194 -5.42 20.61 -7.66
C THR A 194 -5.31 21.91 -6.86
N ALA A 195 -4.10 22.48 -6.71
CA ALA A 195 -3.91 23.77 -6.06
C ALA A 195 -4.56 24.92 -6.85
N ASP A 196 -4.35 24.95 -8.17
CA ASP A 196 -4.89 26.00 -9.05
C ASP A 196 -6.43 26.00 -9.10
N SER A 197 -7.07 24.88 -8.80
CA SER A 197 -8.54 24.70 -8.88
C SER A 197 -9.22 24.66 -7.52
N ASP A 198 -8.49 24.81 -6.43
CA ASP A 198 -8.99 24.65 -5.09
C ASP A 198 -9.69 23.29 -4.86
N THR A 199 -9.13 22.25 -5.47
CA THR A 199 -9.55 20.85 -5.32
C THR A 199 -8.65 20.20 -4.28
N ALA A 200 -9.20 19.48 -3.31
CA ALA A 200 -8.38 18.78 -2.31
C ALA A 200 -7.56 17.66 -2.97
N LEU A 201 -6.25 17.64 -2.75
CA LEU A 201 -5.43 16.48 -3.02
C LEU A 201 -5.40 15.61 -1.77
N ILE A 202 -5.97 14.42 -1.85
CA ILE A 202 -5.99 13.43 -0.76
C ILE A 202 -4.99 12.33 -1.09
N PHE A 203 -3.97 12.14 -0.24
CA PHE A 203 -3.09 10.98 -0.33
C PHE A 203 -3.54 9.88 0.61
N ASP A 204 -3.86 8.73 0.04
CA ASP A 204 -4.05 7.52 0.83
C ASP A 204 -2.68 6.90 1.15
N GLU A 205 -2.20 7.21 2.33
CA GLU A 205 -0.93 6.73 2.89
C GLU A 205 -1.13 5.53 3.84
N VAL A 206 -2.27 4.85 3.78
CA VAL A 206 -2.56 3.71 4.67
C VAL A 206 -1.54 2.58 4.48
N VAL A 207 -0.98 2.39 3.26
CA VAL A 207 0.10 1.43 3.01
C VAL A 207 1.47 2.10 3.04
N THR A 208 1.61 3.25 2.38
CA THR A 208 2.90 3.93 2.20
C THR A 208 3.36 4.67 3.44
N GLY A 209 2.45 5.21 4.23
CA GLY A 209 2.74 5.96 5.44
C GLY A 209 3.56 5.15 6.45
N PHE A 210 4.65 5.73 6.92
CA PHE A 210 5.60 5.15 7.87
C PHE A 210 6.33 3.88 7.39
N ARG A 211 5.86 3.24 6.32
CA ARG A 211 6.53 2.08 5.73
C ARG A 211 7.66 2.47 4.78
N VAL A 212 7.43 3.44 3.90
CA VAL A 212 8.41 3.83 2.88
C VAL A 212 9.45 4.83 3.39
N HIS A 213 9.00 5.70 4.28
CA HIS A 213 9.77 6.79 4.89
C HIS A 213 9.02 7.28 6.15
N PRO A 214 9.67 7.86 7.18
CA PRO A 214 8.97 8.41 8.36
C PRO A 214 7.90 9.45 8.01
N GLY A 215 8.11 10.26 6.99
CA GLY A 215 7.14 11.24 6.47
C GLY A 215 6.27 10.72 5.32
N GLY A 216 6.21 9.39 5.11
CA GLY A 216 5.40 8.76 4.07
C GLY A 216 5.90 9.01 2.64
N ALA A 217 5.05 8.69 1.67
CA ALA A 217 5.34 8.94 0.25
C ALA A 217 5.37 10.43 -0.07
N GLN A 218 4.68 11.27 0.69
CA GLN A 218 4.74 12.73 0.55
C GLN A 218 6.18 13.25 0.66
N ALA A 219 6.89 12.84 1.72
CA ALA A 219 8.27 13.22 1.93
C ALA A 219 9.19 12.60 0.86
N LEU A 220 8.97 11.33 0.52
CA LEU A 220 9.77 10.60 -0.46
C LEU A 220 9.68 11.21 -1.87
N PHE A 221 8.52 11.71 -2.27
CA PHE A 221 8.28 12.28 -3.61
C PHE A 221 8.35 13.81 -3.64
N GLY A 222 8.41 14.46 -2.48
CA GLY A 222 8.40 15.92 -2.38
C GLY A 222 7.07 16.53 -2.83
N VAL A 223 5.96 15.81 -2.62
CA VAL A 223 4.60 16.26 -2.97
C VAL A 223 3.74 16.28 -1.73
N ARG A 224 3.29 17.46 -1.31
CA ARG A 224 2.43 17.64 -0.14
C ARG A 224 0.96 17.61 -0.52
N ALA A 225 0.21 16.70 0.06
CA ALA A 225 -1.25 16.64 -0.06
C ALA A 225 -1.92 17.66 0.88
N ASP A 226 -3.19 17.97 0.63
CA ASP A 226 -4.01 18.78 1.53
C ASP A 226 -4.52 17.95 2.70
N ILE A 227 -4.84 16.68 2.43
CA ILE A 227 -5.31 15.69 3.40
C ILE A 227 -4.55 14.39 3.12
N ALA A 228 -4.18 13.66 4.16
CA ALA A 228 -3.62 12.32 4.05
C ALA A 228 -4.26 11.36 5.06
N THR A 229 -4.41 10.10 4.66
CA THR A 229 -4.98 9.05 5.51
C THR A 229 -3.92 8.04 5.90
N TYR A 230 -3.95 7.60 7.16
CA TYR A 230 -2.98 6.69 7.74
C TYR A 230 -3.68 5.52 8.44
N GLY A 231 -2.97 4.44 8.62
CA GLY A 231 -3.44 3.23 9.28
C GLY A 231 -2.34 2.17 9.32
N LYS A 232 -2.71 0.90 9.34
CA LYS A 232 -1.75 -0.23 9.26
C LYS A 232 -0.57 -0.09 10.21
N VAL A 233 0.61 0.33 9.72
CA VAL A 233 1.87 0.38 10.47
C VAL A 233 1.73 1.12 11.79
N ILE A 234 1.04 2.27 11.79
CA ILE A 234 0.90 3.09 13.00
C ILE A 234 0.12 2.38 14.12
N GLY A 235 -0.72 1.41 13.79
CA GLY A 235 -1.50 0.66 14.77
C GLY A 235 -0.70 -0.38 15.56
N GLY A 236 0.50 -0.73 15.08
CA GLY A 236 1.33 -1.73 15.76
C GLY A 236 0.67 -3.09 15.95
N GLY A 237 -0.32 -3.43 15.13
CA GLY A 237 -1.14 -4.65 15.26
C GLY A 237 -2.57 -4.39 15.73
N LEU A 238 -2.87 -3.20 16.25
CA LEU A 238 -4.21 -2.83 16.71
C LEU A 238 -4.96 -1.99 15.65
N PRO A 239 -6.31 -2.05 15.63
CA PRO A 239 -7.11 -1.30 14.68
C PRO A 239 -7.03 0.20 14.97
N ILE A 240 -6.61 0.96 13.97
CA ILE A 240 -6.58 2.41 13.97
C ILE A 240 -6.59 2.94 12.53
N GLY A 241 -7.23 4.06 12.33
CA GLY A 241 -7.08 4.92 11.18
C GLY A 241 -6.86 6.35 11.65
N MET A 242 -6.19 7.16 10.86
CA MET A 242 -6.07 8.59 11.12
C MET A 242 -6.22 9.37 9.83
N VAL A 243 -6.85 10.52 9.92
CA VAL A 243 -6.86 11.53 8.88
C VAL A 243 -6.05 12.73 9.37
N ALA A 244 -5.10 13.21 8.57
CA ALA A 244 -4.33 14.40 8.87
C ALA A 244 -4.37 15.36 7.68
N GLY A 245 -4.23 16.65 7.94
CA GLY A 245 -4.30 17.63 6.86
C GLY A 245 -4.03 19.05 7.34
N SER A 246 -4.22 20.00 6.42
CA SER A 246 -4.18 21.42 6.74
C SER A 246 -5.40 21.83 7.57
N ALA A 247 -5.24 22.89 8.35
CA ALA A 247 -6.33 23.50 9.12
C ALA A 247 -7.52 23.85 8.23
N LYS A 248 -7.27 24.37 7.02
CA LYS A 248 -8.31 24.66 6.03
C LYS A 248 -9.36 23.55 5.89
N TYR A 249 -8.92 22.30 5.88
CA TYR A 249 -9.80 21.15 5.72
C TYR A 249 -10.21 20.55 7.07
N LEU A 250 -9.27 20.29 7.95
CA LEU A 250 -9.53 19.51 9.16
C LEU A 250 -10.31 20.30 10.22
N ASP A 251 -10.31 21.64 10.18
CA ASP A 251 -11.15 22.47 11.05
C ASP A 251 -12.65 22.25 10.80
N ALA A 252 -13.04 21.67 9.64
CA ALA A 252 -14.40 21.21 9.40
C ALA A 252 -14.83 20.00 10.25
N LEU A 253 -13.95 19.40 11.05
CA LEU A 253 -14.29 18.31 11.97
C LEU A 253 -14.80 18.80 13.32
N ASP A 254 -14.29 19.94 13.82
CA ASP A 254 -14.58 20.46 15.17
C ASP A 254 -14.82 21.95 15.25
N GLY A 255 -14.74 22.67 14.14
CA GLY A 255 -14.94 24.12 14.05
C GLY A 255 -13.67 24.95 14.15
N GLY A 256 -12.49 24.31 14.21
CA GLY A 256 -11.21 25.00 14.15
C GLY A 256 -10.55 25.33 15.48
N GLY A 257 -9.80 26.41 15.52
CA GLY A 257 -8.89 26.76 16.63
C GLY A 257 -9.58 27.47 17.80
N TRP A 258 -10.61 26.91 18.38
CA TRP A 258 -11.28 27.45 19.57
C TRP A 258 -10.88 26.68 20.83
N GLN A 259 -11.02 27.32 21.99
CA GLN A 259 -10.70 26.75 23.31
C GLN A 259 -11.86 26.87 24.28
N PHE A 260 -12.07 25.81 25.06
CA PHE A 260 -13.04 25.84 26.13
C PHE A 260 -12.56 26.73 27.26
N GLY A 261 -13.39 27.69 27.68
CA GLY A 261 -13.14 28.59 28.83
C GLY A 261 -12.57 29.97 28.47
N ASP A 262 -12.44 30.28 27.17
CA ASP A 262 -12.23 31.65 26.70
C ASP A 262 -13.39 32.14 25.80
N ASP A 263 -13.25 33.31 25.18
CA ASP A 263 -14.28 33.91 24.32
C ASP A 263 -14.25 33.35 22.87
N SER A 264 -13.40 32.37 22.55
CA SER A 264 -13.34 31.74 21.24
C SER A 264 -14.48 30.75 21.03
N GLY A 265 -14.90 30.57 19.78
CA GLY A 265 -15.92 29.59 19.37
C GLY A 265 -15.62 28.99 18.02
N PRO A 266 -16.35 27.94 17.62
CA PRO A 266 -16.20 27.34 16.31
C PRO A 266 -16.39 28.35 15.17
N GLU A 267 -15.41 28.52 14.30
CA GLU A 267 -15.46 29.43 13.15
C GLU A 267 -15.76 28.70 11.84
N ALA A 268 -15.35 27.44 11.72
CA ALA A 268 -15.59 26.63 10.54
C ALA A 268 -16.91 25.85 10.64
N GLY A 269 -17.59 25.69 9.49
CA GLY A 269 -18.74 24.80 9.40
C GLY A 269 -18.33 23.35 9.60
N VAL A 270 -19.04 22.63 10.47
CA VAL A 270 -18.67 21.26 10.84
C VAL A 270 -19.45 20.22 10.07
N THR A 271 -18.77 19.13 9.72
CA THR A 271 -19.37 17.90 9.20
C THR A 271 -19.54 16.87 10.31
N PHE A 272 -20.34 15.82 10.05
CA PHE A 272 -20.48 14.72 11.01
C PHE A 272 -19.22 13.85 11.03
N PHE A 273 -18.60 13.77 12.19
CA PHE A 273 -17.45 12.90 12.44
C PHE A 273 -17.56 12.28 13.83
N ALA A 274 -17.73 10.98 13.90
CA ALA A 274 -17.87 10.25 15.16
C ALA A 274 -17.52 8.77 14.98
N GLY A 275 -17.26 8.10 16.09
CA GLY A 275 -17.04 6.67 16.17
C GLY A 275 -16.80 6.27 17.63
N THR A 276 -17.41 5.19 18.06
CA THR A 276 -17.31 4.73 19.47
C THR A 276 -15.87 4.41 19.87
N PHE A 277 -15.10 3.80 18.97
CA PHE A 277 -13.76 3.28 19.27
C PHE A 277 -12.62 4.10 18.66
N VAL A 278 -12.89 5.26 18.08
CA VAL A 278 -11.90 6.04 17.31
C VAL A 278 -10.67 6.49 18.11
N ARG A 279 -10.74 6.51 19.44
CA ARG A 279 -9.65 6.88 20.34
C ARG A 279 -9.44 5.82 21.41
N HIS A 280 -9.53 4.55 21.02
CA HIS A 280 -9.36 3.43 21.95
C HIS A 280 -7.97 3.49 22.60
N PRO A 281 -7.86 3.56 23.94
CA PRO A 281 -6.59 3.77 24.64
C PRO A 281 -5.50 2.76 24.30
N LEU A 282 -5.83 1.48 24.11
CA LEU A 282 -4.86 0.46 23.72
C LEU A 282 -4.30 0.72 22.31
N ALA A 283 -5.15 1.12 21.36
CA ALA A 283 -4.71 1.46 20.02
C ALA A 283 -3.83 2.71 20.01
N LEU A 284 -4.17 3.71 20.84
CA LEU A 284 -3.36 4.92 21.01
C LEU A 284 -2.02 4.64 21.69
N ALA A 285 -1.98 3.76 22.69
CA ALA A 285 -0.73 3.36 23.35
C ALA A 285 0.23 2.66 22.36
N ALA A 286 -0.31 1.73 21.56
CA ALA A 286 0.46 1.10 20.49
C ALA A 286 0.93 2.11 19.44
N ALA A 287 0.04 3.00 18.99
CA ALA A 287 0.37 4.03 17.99
C ALA A 287 1.45 4.99 18.50
N ARG A 288 1.38 5.42 19.76
CA ARG A 288 2.42 6.24 20.42
C ARG A 288 3.76 5.52 20.39
N ALA A 289 3.77 4.25 20.82
CA ALA A 289 5.00 3.45 20.84
C ALA A 289 5.61 3.31 19.45
N VAL A 290 4.80 3.04 18.43
CA VAL A 290 5.25 2.95 17.04
C VAL A 290 5.81 4.28 16.53
N LEU A 291 5.06 5.38 16.67
CA LEU A 291 5.49 6.68 16.16
C LEU A 291 6.73 7.20 16.87
N GLN A 292 6.81 7.01 18.20
CA GLN A 292 7.99 7.39 18.96
C GLN A 292 9.20 6.56 18.52
N HIS A 293 9.06 5.24 18.40
CA HIS A 293 10.13 4.36 17.93
C HIS A 293 10.63 4.78 16.53
N LEU A 294 9.72 5.04 15.58
CA LEU A 294 10.10 5.50 14.24
C LEU A 294 10.79 6.86 14.25
N LYS A 295 10.34 7.78 15.11
CA LYS A 295 10.98 9.10 15.28
C LYS A 295 12.40 8.97 15.82
N ASP A 296 12.60 8.10 16.82
CA ASP A 296 13.90 7.89 17.46
C ASP A 296 14.90 7.18 16.52
N GLN A 297 14.43 6.22 15.71
CA GLN A 297 15.26 5.50 14.74
C GLN A 297 15.58 6.34 13.48
N GLY A 298 14.73 7.29 13.14
CA GLY A 298 14.90 8.12 11.95
C GLY A 298 14.72 7.35 10.62
N PRO A 299 15.05 7.98 9.47
CA PRO A 299 14.79 7.44 8.14
C PRO A 299 15.65 6.22 7.76
N GLU A 300 16.74 5.98 8.47
CA GLU A 300 17.66 4.87 8.17
C GLU A 300 17.00 3.50 8.41
N LEU A 301 16.02 3.42 9.31
CA LEU A 301 15.25 2.20 9.54
C LEU A 301 14.54 1.74 8.25
N GLN A 302 13.74 2.62 7.65
CA GLN A 302 13.04 2.29 6.39
C GLN A 302 14.02 2.12 5.24
N ARG A 303 15.05 2.97 5.15
CA ARG A 303 16.07 2.88 4.11
C ARG A 303 16.77 1.52 4.13
N GLY A 304 17.18 1.04 5.30
CA GLY A 304 17.82 -0.26 5.47
C GLY A 304 16.89 -1.40 5.02
N LEU A 305 15.63 -1.39 5.46
CA LEU A 305 14.64 -2.39 5.07
C LEU A 305 14.36 -2.36 3.55
N ASN A 306 14.27 -1.17 2.95
CA ASN A 306 14.03 -1.00 1.52
C ASN A 306 15.19 -1.59 0.70
N LEU A 307 16.44 -1.32 1.07
CA LEU A 307 17.63 -1.88 0.42
C LEU A 307 17.67 -3.41 0.55
N ARG A 308 17.35 -3.93 1.75
CA ARG A 308 17.28 -5.37 1.99
C ARG A 308 16.20 -6.03 1.15
N THR A 309 15.05 -5.39 0.98
CA THR A 309 13.97 -5.88 0.10
C THR A 309 14.40 -5.90 -1.36
N THR A 310 15.10 -4.85 -1.82
CA THR A 310 15.63 -4.80 -3.20
C THR A 310 16.61 -5.96 -3.45
N ALA A 311 17.53 -6.23 -2.51
CA ALA A 311 18.47 -7.34 -2.62
C ALA A 311 17.74 -8.71 -2.63
N PHE A 312 16.74 -8.87 -1.76
CA PHE A 312 15.92 -10.08 -1.71
C PHE A 312 15.15 -10.31 -3.02
N VAL A 313 14.49 -9.29 -3.57
CA VAL A 313 13.78 -9.39 -4.85
C VAL A 313 14.77 -9.71 -6.00
N GLY A 314 15.99 -9.21 -5.94
CA GLY A 314 17.06 -9.60 -6.88
C GLY A 314 17.33 -11.10 -6.90
N ARG A 315 17.29 -11.76 -5.72
CA ARG A 315 17.44 -13.22 -5.61
C ARG A 315 16.24 -13.96 -6.21
N LEU A 316 15.02 -13.45 -6.04
CA LEU A 316 13.83 -14.02 -6.70
C LEU A 316 13.90 -13.89 -8.22
N HIS A 317 14.40 -12.77 -8.74
CA HIS A 317 14.64 -12.59 -10.18
C HIS A 317 15.68 -13.58 -10.72
N GLN A 318 16.71 -13.89 -9.92
CA GLN A 318 17.68 -14.91 -10.28
C GLN A 318 17.03 -16.30 -10.39
N CYS A 319 16.21 -16.71 -9.41
CA CYS A 319 15.44 -17.96 -9.49
C CYS A 319 14.55 -18.03 -10.74
N ILE A 320 13.88 -16.93 -11.06
CA ILE A 320 13.02 -16.83 -12.26
C ILE A 320 13.85 -17.04 -13.54
N ALA A 321 15.02 -16.41 -13.62
CA ALA A 321 15.92 -16.54 -14.77
C ALA A 321 16.49 -17.96 -14.91
N GLU A 322 16.90 -18.57 -13.80
CA GLU A 322 17.43 -19.94 -13.77
C GLU A 322 16.38 -20.98 -14.20
N CYS A 323 15.13 -20.80 -13.75
CA CYS A 323 14.03 -21.67 -14.14
C CYS A 323 13.49 -21.36 -15.54
N GLY A 324 13.74 -20.17 -16.09
CA GLY A 324 13.06 -19.67 -17.28
C GLY A 324 11.54 -19.60 -17.08
N ALA A 325 11.08 -19.18 -15.89
CA ALA A 325 9.68 -19.15 -15.56
C ALA A 325 9.00 -17.83 -16.04
N PRO A 326 7.79 -17.88 -16.60
CA PRO A 326 7.07 -16.67 -17.04
C PRO A 326 6.41 -15.96 -15.85
N VAL A 327 7.18 -15.59 -14.85
CA VAL A 327 6.74 -14.93 -13.61
C VAL A 327 7.45 -13.59 -13.50
N GLN A 328 6.76 -12.59 -13.00
CA GLN A 328 7.33 -11.28 -12.70
C GLN A 328 7.26 -11.01 -11.20
N VAL A 329 8.26 -10.34 -10.67
CA VAL A 329 8.26 -9.82 -9.30
C VAL A 329 8.57 -8.33 -9.36
N ASN A 330 7.57 -7.53 -9.06
CA ASN A 330 7.71 -6.07 -8.98
C ASN A 330 7.75 -5.65 -7.52
N HIS A 331 8.54 -4.63 -7.17
CA HIS A 331 8.63 -4.15 -5.79
C HIS A 331 8.75 -2.64 -5.70
N PHE A 332 8.39 -2.14 -4.54
CA PHE A 332 8.66 -0.78 -4.11
C PHE A 332 8.85 -0.76 -2.59
N SER A 333 9.91 -0.07 -2.13
CA SER A 333 10.20 -0.02 -0.71
C SER A 333 10.33 -1.43 -0.12
N SER A 334 9.54 -1.75 0.90
CA SER A 334 9.56 -3.04 1.61
C SER A 334 8.41 -3.98 1.26
N TRP A 335 7.80 -3.82 0.07
CA TRP A 335 6.83 -4.79 -0.43
C TRP A 335 7.05 -5.13 -1.91
N PHE A 336 6.53 -6.28 -2.31
CA PHE A 336 6.62 -6.80 -3.66
C PHE A 336 5.37 -7.58 -4.04
N CYS A 337 5.14 -7.73 -5.34
CA CYS A 337 4.06 -8.51 -5.91
C CYS A 337 4.64 -9.60 -6.81
N ILE A 338 4.12 -10.82 -6.68
CA ILE A 338 4.43 -11.95 -7.57
C ILE A 338 3.28 -12.03 -8.58
N ILE A 339 3.60 -11.88 -9.86
CA ILE A 339 2.63 -11.71 -10.94
C ILE A 339 2.82 -12.82 -11.96
N PHE A 340 1.76 -13.57 -12.21
CA PHE A 340 1.69 -14.58 -13.26
C PHE A 340 0.93 -14.03 -14.46
N PRO A 341 1.24 -14.49 -15.70
CA PRO A 341 0.41 -14.21 -16.86
C PRO A 341 -1.05 -14.64 -16.65
N HIS A 342 -1.98 -13.84 -17.16
CA HIS A 342 -3.42 -14.06 -16.97
C HIS A 342 -3.95 -15.33 -17.66
N ASP A 343 -3.23 -15.85 -18.62
CA ASP A 343 -3.56 -17.05 -19.40
C ASP A 343 -3.04 -18.35 -18.76
N LEU A 344 -2.45 -18.29 -17.57
CA LEU A 344 -2.01 -19.46 -16.81
C LEU A 344 -3.05 -19.88 -15.77
N PRO A 345 -3.98 -20.80 -16.10
CA PRO A 345 -5.12 -21.14 -15.24
C PRO A 345 -4.73 -21.81 -13.91
N LEU A 346 -3.55 -22.44 -13.85
CA LEU A 346 -3.06 -23.18 -12.69
C LEU A 346 -1.99 -22.39 -11.89
N ALA A 347 -1.78 -21.12 -12.18
CA ALA A 347 -0.83 -20.26 -11.46
C ALA A 347 -1.13 -20.18 -9.94
N SER A 348 -2.38 -20.32 -9.53
CA SER A 348 -2.79 -20.32 -8.12
C SER A 348 -2.19 -21.47 -7.30
N ILE A 349 -1.78 -22.57 -7.92
CA ILE A 349 -1.10 -23.69 -7.27
C ILE A 349 0.22 -23.22 -6.63
N PHE A 350 0.90 -22.26 -7.23
CA PHE A 350 2.12 -21.66 -6.68
C PHE A 350 1.95 -21.25 -5.22
N PHE A 351 0.88 -20.57 -4.89
CA PHE A 351 0.65 -20.05 -3.54
C PHE A 351 0.37 -21.16 -2.53
N ALA A 352 -0.24 -22.26 -2.96
CA ALA A 352 -0.45 -23.44 -2.14
C ALA A 352 0.87 -24.19 -1.89
N ALA A 353 1.69 -24.37 -2.92
CA ALA A 353 3.00 -25.03 -2.82
C ALA A 353 4.00 -24.23 -1.97
N MET A 354 3.97 -22.89 -2.04
CA MET A 354 4.76 -22.04 -1.12
C MET A 354 4.36 -22.27 0.34
N ARG A 355 3.06 -22.38 0.63
CA ARG A 355 2.57 -22.67 1.99
C ARG A 355 2.99 -24.05 2.47
N GLU A 356 2.92 -25.04 1.62
CA GLU A 356 3.38 -26.40 1.93
C GLU A 356 4.86 -26.40 2.33
N LYS A 357 5.67 -25.51 1.74
CA LYS A 357 7.08 -25.31 2.07
C LYS A 357 7.31 -24.34 3.26
N GLY A 358 6.26 -24.00 3.98
CA GLY A 358 6.35 -23.18 5.18
C GLY A 358 6.53 -21.67 4.93
N VAL A 359 5.93 -21.16 3.85
CA VAL A 359 5.88 -19.71 3.58
C VAL A 359 4.42 -19.25 3.57
N HIS A 360 4.04 -18.39 4.50
CA HIS A 360 2.71 -17.78 4.51
C HIS A 360 2.62 -16.68 3.48
N ILE A 361 1.90 -16.97 2.40
CA ILE A 361 1.66 -16.08 1.28
C ILE A 361 0.18 -16.12 0.88
N TRP A 362 -0.34 -15.05 0.30
CA TRP A 362 -1.71 -14.99 -0.19
C TRP A 362 -1.78 -14.64 -1.67
N GLU A 363 -2.59 -15.43 -2.42
CA GLU A 363 -2.80 -15.28 -3.86
C GLU A 363 -3.26 -13.88 -4.24
N GLY A 364 -2.60 -13.27 -5.24
CA GLY A 364 -2.97 -11.97 -5.78
C GLY A 364 -2.85 -10.81 -4.80
N ARG A 365 -2.10 -11.00 -3.69
CA ARG A 365 -1.86 -9.96 -2.71
C ARG A 365 -0.39 -9.56 -2.66
N PRO A 366 -0.09 -8.30 -2.32
CA PRO A 366 1.28 -7.88 -2.06
C PRO A 366 1.89 -8.66 -0.90
N CYS A 367 3.17 -8.94 -1.03
CA CYS A 367 4.03 -9.50 0.01
C CYS A 367 4.86 -8.39 0.64
N PHE A 368 5.17 -8.50 1.93
CA PHE A 368 5.85 -7.47 2.69
C PHE A 368 7.02 -8.05 3.47
N LEU A 369 8.17 -7.38 3.46
CA LEU A 369 9.22 -7.67 4.42
C LEU A 369 9.05 -6.79 5.66
N THR A 370 9.57 -7.30 6.76
CA THR A 370 9.60 -6.63 8.07
C THR A 370 11.02 -6.59 8.62
N LEU A 371 11.22 -5.82 9.67
CA LEU A 371 12.50 -5.75 10.37
C LEU A 371 12.86 -7.06 11.09
N ALA A 372 11.87 -7.92 11.35
CA ALA A 372 12.06 -9.19 12.05
C ALA A 372 12.53 -10.34 11.15
N HIS A 373 12.39 -10.24 9.83
CA HIS A 373 12.89 -11.29 8.94
C HIS A 373 14.41 -11.44 9.09
N SER A 374 14.88 -12.60 9.47
CA SER A 374 16.30 -12.95 9.46
C SER A 374 16.79 -13.27 8.05
N ASP A 375 18.09 -13.40 7.84
CA ASP A 375 18.62 -13.86 6.56
C ASP A 375 18.22 -15.30 6.29
N ALA A 376 18.17 -16.14 7.34
CA ALA A 376 17.70 -17.52 7.24
C ALA A 376 16.22 -17.61 6.81
N ASP A 377 15.36 -16.68 7.25
CA ASP A 377 13.98 -16.61 6.78
C ASP A 377 13.91 -16.28 5.30
N LEU A 378 14.72 -15.30 4.87
CA LEU A 378 14.77 -14.91 3.46
C LEU A 378 15.34 -16.03 2.59
N ASP A 379 16.35 -16.78 3.08
CA ASP A 379 16.87 -17.97 2.41
C ASP A 379 15.78 -19.02 2.25
N ARG A 380 15.05 -19.33 3.32
CA ARG A 380 13.91 -20.27 3.26
C ARG A 380 12.85 -19.85 2.24
N VAL A 381 12.53 -18.57 2.15
CA VAL A 381 11.56 -18.07 1.15
C VAL A 381 12.09 -18.22 -0.27
N VAL A 382 13.37 -17.91 -0.52
CA VAL A 382 14.02 -18.07 -1.84
C VAL A 382 14.08 -19.54 -2.25
N ASP A 383 14.47 -20.44 -1.34
CA ASP A 383 14.54 -21.88 -1.61
C ASP A 383 13.14 -22.44 -1.92
N ALA A 384 12.13 -22.06 -1.13
CA ALA A 384 10.73 -22.44 -1.37
C ALA A 384 10.24 -21.93 -2.73
N PHE A 385 10.56 -20.68 -3.08
CA PHE A 385 10.19 -20.06 -4.35
C PHE A 385 10.83 -20.82 -5.54
N HIS A 386 12.13 -21.07 -5.49
CA HIS A 386 12.87 -21.78 -6.54
C HIS A 386 12.35 -23.22 -6.72
N ALA A 387 12.21 -23.97 -5.61
CA ALA A 387 11.69 -25.33 -5.63
C ALA A 387 10.27 -25.39 -6.20
N THR A 388 9.39 -24.45 -5.79
CA THR A 388 8.01 -24.39 -6.30
C THR A 388 7.95 -24.14 -7.81
N LEU A 389 8.77 -23.23 -8.34
CA LEU A 389 8.84 -22.99 -9.79
C LEU A 389 9.28 -24.27 -10.54
N GLY A 390 10.32 -24.95 -10.06
CA GLY A 390 10.80 -26.20 -10.65
C GLY A 390 9.77 -27.33 -10.63
N GLU A 391 9.09 -27.52 -9.51
CA GLU A 391 8.02 -28.53 -9.36
C GLU A 391 6.84 -28.25 -10.28
N MET A 392 6.40 -27.00 -10.37
CA MET A 392 5.30 -26.62 -11.26
C MET A 392 5.66 -26.83 -12.74
N GLN A 393 6.91 -26.58 -13.12
CA GLN A 393 7.39 -26.86 -14.47
C GLN A 393 7.49 -28.38 -14.75
N ALA A 394 7.99 -29.14 -13.79
CA ALA A 394 8.07 -30.60 -13.92
C ALA A 394 6.68 -31.24 -14.03
N ALA A 395 5.67 -30.68 -13.35
CA ALA A 395 4.28 -31.11 -13.42
C ALA A 395 3.51 -30.58 -14.66
N GLY A 396 4.12 -29.72 -15.48
CA GLY A 396 3.48 -29.13 -16.65
C GLY A 396 2.48 -27.99 -16.33
N PHE A 397 2.48 -27.47 -15.11
CA PHE A 397 1.59 -26.36 -14.68
C PHE A 397 2.17 -24.98 -15.01
N LEU A 398 3.48 -24.90 -15.18
CA LEU A 398 4.19 -23.68 -15.53
C LEU A 398 5.08 -23.96 -16.73
N PRO A 399 4.89 -23.29 -17.88
CA PRO A 399 5.78 -23.48 -19.03
C PRO A 399 7.16 -22.94 -18.71
N LYS A 400 8.19 -23.52 -19.32
CA LYS A 400 9.47 -22.84 -19.46
C LYS A 400 9.27 -21.74 -20.50
N SER A 401 9.51 -20.49 -20.12
CA SER A 401 9.52 -19.41 -21.09
C SER A 401 10.64 -19.71 -22.08
N ALA A 402 10.29 -19.96 -23.34
CA ALA A 402 11.28 -19.84 -24.39
C ALA A 402 11.79 -18.39 -24.28
N VAL A 403 13.06 -18.21 -23.97
CA VAL A 403 13.68 -16.88 -23.95
C VAL A 403 13.43 -16.29 -25.33
N THR A 404 12.49 -15.34 -25.44
CA THR A 404 12.14 -14.78 -26.73
C THR A 404 13.33 -13.97 -27.23
N PRO A 405 14.02 -14.43 -28.25
CA PRO A 405 15.15 -13.72 -28.80
C PRO A 405 14.70 -12.34 -29.29
N ARG A 406 15.49 -11.32 -29.03
CA ARG A 406 15.24 -9.96 -29.50
C ARG A 406 16.09 -9.67 -30.71
N LYS A 407 15.51 -9.09 -31.75
CA LYS A 407 16.29 -8.57 -32.88
C LYS A 407 17.18 -7.41 -32.41
N GLY A 408 18.42 -7.46 -32.73
CA GLY A 408 19.41 -6.41 -32.49
C GLY A 408 20.43 -6.37 -33.64
N ARG A 409 21.53 -5.64 -33.46
CA ARG A 409 22.67 -5.65 -34.41
C ARG A 409 23.90 -6.24 -33.73
N ASP A 410 24.60 -7.10 -34.45
CA ASP A 410 25.87 -7.64 -34.00
C ASP A 410 26.99 -6.59 -34.07
N ALA A 411 28.19 -6.97 -33.64
CA ALA A 411 29.37 -6.11 -33.66
C ALA A 411 29.78 -5.66 -35.08
N SER A 412 29.26 -6.32 -36.10
CA SER A 412 29.50 -5.97 -37.52
C SER A 412 28.36 -5.11 -38.12
N GLY A 413 27.32 -4.78 -37.32
CA GLY A 413 26.16 -3.98 -37.72
C GLY A 413 25.08 -4.79 -38.45
N ARG A 414 25.18 -6.12 -38.60
CA ARG A 414 24.19 -7.00 -39.20
C ARG A 414 23.08 -7.32 -38.23
N GLU A 415 21.85 -7.46 -38.69
CA GLU A 415 20.72 -7.93 -37.87
C GLU A 415 21.00 -9.35 -37.38
N ALA A 416 20.80 -9.56 -36.07
CA ALA A 416 20.97 -10.82 -35.40
C ALA A 416 19.96 -10.96 -34.26
N TRP A 417 19.73 -12.19 -33.81
CA TRP A 417 18.89 -12.47 -32.66
C TRP A 417 19.77 -12.61 -31.42
N PHE A 418 19.25 -12.08 -30.30
CA PHE A 418 19.95 -12.04 -29.03
C PHE A 418 19.06 -12.55 -27.89
N VAL A 419 19.63 -13.34 -26.99
CA VAL A 419 19.00 -13.74 -25.71
C VAL A 419 19.78 -13.14 -24.55
N PRO A 420 19.16 -12.86 -23.40
CA PRO A 420 19.89 -12.45 -22.21
C PRO A 420 20.96 -13.49 -21.85
N ASP A 421 22.17 -13.03 -21.51
CA ASP A 421 23.26 -13.89 -21.08
C ASP A 421 23.02 -14.29 -19.61
N PRO A 422 22.79 -15.57 -19.29
CA PRO A 422 22.51 -16.02 -17.95
C PRO A 422 23.68 -15.82 -16.97
N GLU A 423 24.92 -15.79 -17.49
CA GLU A 423 26.12 -15.62 -16.67
C GLU A 423 26.49 -14.14 -16.45
N ARG A 424 25.96 -13.24 -17.26
CA ARG A 424 26.32 -11.81 -17.23
C ARG A 424 25.08 -10.89 -17.28
N PRO A 425 24.50 -10.52 -16.14
CA PRO A 425 23.32 -9.65 -16.08
C PRO A 425 23.48 -8.38 -16.92
N GLY A 426 22.50 -8.10 -17.78
CA GLY A 426 22.51 -6.93 -18.69
C GLY A 426 23.33 -7.13 -19.97
N LYS A 427 23.91 -8.28 -20.20
CA LYS A 427 24.53 -8.68 -21.49
C LYS A 427 23.61 -9.63 -22.25
N TYR A 428 23.89 -9.79 -23.55
CA TYR A 428 23.11 -10.62 -24.45
C TYR A 428 24.06 -11.54 -25.23
N LEU A 429 23.63 -12.77 -25.42
CA LEU A 429 24.30 -13.76 -26.31
C LEU A 429 23.59 -13.73 -27.65
N GLN A 430 24.37 -13.68 -28.74
CA GLN A 430 23.84 -13.87 -30.07
C GLN A 430 23.46 -15.34 -30.25
N VAL A 431 22.28 -15.60 -30.84
CA VAL A 431 21.77 -16.93 -31.15
C VAL A 431 21.50 -17.03 -32.65
N ASP A 432 21.73 -18.21 -33.17
CA ASP A 432 21.39 -18.52 -34.55
C ASP A 432 19.87 -18.67 -34.70
N GLU A 433 19.33 -18.48 -35.89
CA GLU A 433 17.92 -18.36 -36.25
C GLU A 433 16.94 -19.13 -35.37
N VAL A 434 15.92 -18.42 -34.88
CA VAL A 434 14.78 -19.03 -34.17
C VAL A 434 13.96 -19.82 -35.18
N VAL A 435 14.00 -21.12 -35.08
CA VAL A 435 13.03 -21.99 -35.77
C VAL A 435 11.68 -21.76 -35.07
N ASP A 436 10.73 -21.15 -35.77
CA ASP A 436 9.35 -21.01 -35.33
C ASP A 436 8.78 -22.39 -34.95
N ALA A 437 8.59 -22.61 -33.68
CA ALA A 437 7.86 -23.76 -33.15
C ALA A 437 6.35 -23.49 -33.21
N ASN A 438 5.85 -23.25 -34.42
CA ASN A 438 4.41 -23.25 -34.72
C ASN A 438 4.22 -24.21 -35.93
N VAL A 439 4.13 -25.52 -35.63
CA VAL A 439 3.37 -26.51 -36.40
C VAL A 439 2.70 -27.44 -35.41
#